data_a8c68fc30eef8f895d6bc5819602c401
#
_entry.id   a8c68fc30eef8f895d6bc5819602c401
#
_cell.length_a   1.000
_cell.length_b   1.000
_cell.length_c   1.000
_cell.angle_alpha   90.00
_cell.angle_beta   90.00
_cell.angle_gamma   90.00
#
_symmetry.space_group_name_H-M   'P 1'
#
loop_
_entity.id
_entity.type
_entity.pdbx_description
1 polymer ?
#
loop_
_entity_poly.entity_id
_entity_poly.type
_entity_poly.pdbx_seq_one_letter_code
_entity_poly.pdbx_strand_id
1 'polypeptide(L)'
;MVTDWIADSIIEIFGAVTGIAYVILEIKRNILLWPLGIITSAVYIYVFARNGFYANMGLQWYYLLISIYGWHKWHRAWSKEHGARSKEQGAKGIEQEVACSASGIGEQGTSSTSFNSDHAANKPGTDWKEGGSDIRRINLITAIGSAVTALLIWSLLWYVLDRWTDSPVPLWDGLIASLSVVATWMLTRKILEQWYVWIVANTIAVIVYLSVGLYPTAVLFVVYAVMAVLGAMTWSKTLRQKS
;
A
#
# COMPACT_ATOMS: atom_id res chain seq x y z
N MET A 1 -19.66 -6.11 -31.27
CA MET A 1 -20.71 -5.63 -30.38
C MET A 1 -20.87 -6.48 -29.11
N VAL A 2 -21.23 -7.79 -29.17
CA VAL A 2 -21.33 -8.65 -27.95
C VAL A 2 -19.95 -8.95 -27.35
N THR A 3 -18.95 -9.22 -28.16
CA THR A 3 -17.56 -9.47 -27.74
C THR A 3 -16.92 -8.24 -27.09
N ASP A 4 -17.21 -7.06 -27.56
CA ASP A 4 -16.67 -5.81 -27.04
C ASP A 4 -17.28 -5.50 -25.67
N TRP A 5 -18.61 -5.68 -25.52
CA TRP A 5 -19.29 -5.51 -24.23
C TRP A 5 -18.80 -6.50 -23.16
N ILE A 6 -18.53 -7.77 -23.55
CA ILE A 6 -17.96 -8.77 -22.63
C ILE A 6 -16.55 -8.37 -22.21
N ALA A 7 -15.71 -7.92 -23.17
CA ALA A 7 -14.34 -7.49 -22.89
C ALA A 7 -14.30 -6.28 -21.94
N ASP A 8 -15.16 -5.28 -22.16
CA ASP A 8 -15.26 -4.10 -21.31
C ASP A 8 -15.72 -4.47 -19.90
N SER A 9 -16.72 -5.36 -19.78
CA SER A 9 -17.21 -5.84 -18.47
C SER A 9 -16.15 -6.63 -17.72
N ILE A 10 -15.33 -7.45 -18.38
CA ILE A 10 -14.24 -8.21 -17.76
C ILE A 10 -13.16 -7.26 -17.23
N ILE A 11 -12.80 -6.23 -17.99
CA ILE A 11 -11.80 -5.24 -17.59
C ILE A 11 -12.30 -4.44 -16.37
N GLU A 12 -13.57 -4.06 -16.35
CA GLU A 12 -14.18 -3.34 -15.23
C GLU A 12 -14.22 -4.19 -13.95
N ILE A 13 -14.65 -5.46 -14.06
CA ILE A 13 -14.61 -6.41 -12.94
C ILE A 13 -13.19 -6.66 -12.46
N PHE A 14 -12.23 -6.86 -13.37
CA PHE A 14 -10.82 -7.03 -13.02
C PHE A 14 -10.29 -5.81 -12.26
N GLY A 15 -10.59 -4.60 -12.74
CA GLY A 15 -10.20 -3.36 -12.07
C GLY A 15 -10.79 -3.22 -10.67
N ALA A 16 -12.07 -3.54 -10.51
CA ALA A 16 -12.74 -3.49 -9.21
C ALA A 16 -12.13 -4.50 -8.22
N VAL A 17 -11.96 -5.76 -8.64
CA VAL A 17 -11.41 -6.83 -7.79
C VAL A 17 -9.96 -6.54 -7.40
N THR A 18 -9.11 -6.15 -8.36
CA THR A 18 -7.70 -5.84 -8.08
C THR A 18 -7.56 -4.59 -7.22
N GLY A 19 -8.42 -3.58 -7.43
CA GLY A 19 -8.43 -2.37 -6.62
C GLY A 19 -8.83 -2.65 -5.17
N ILE A 20 -9.88 -3.44 -4.92
CA ILE A 20 -10.28 -3.85 -3.57
C ILE A 20 -9.17 -4.69 -2.91
N ALA A 21 -8.59 -5.64 -3.63
CA ALA A 21 -7.47 -6.44 -3.12
C ALA A 21 -6.26 -5.56 -2.75
N TYR A 22 -5.95 -4.56 -3.58
CA TYR A 22 -4.88 -3.59 -3.31
C TYR A 22 -5.11 -2.85 -1.99
N VAL A 23 -6.32 -2.29 -1.77
CA VAL A 23 -6.63 -1.55 -0.54
C VAL A 23 -6.63 -2.46 0.70
N ILE A 24 -7.06 -3.72 0.58
CA ILE A 24 -6.96 -4.70 1.68
C ILE A 24 -5.49 -4.96 2.05
N LEU A 25 -4.62 -5.13 1.06
CA LEU A 25 -3.18 -5.30 1.28
C LEU A 25 -2.54 -4.04 1.88
N GLU A 26 -3.01 -2.86 1.48
CA GLU A 26 -2.58 -1.57 2.03
C GLU A 26 -2.94 -1.43 3.51
N ILE A 27 -4.18 -1.74 3.89
CA ILE A 27 -4.64 -1.75 5.29
C ILE A 27 -3.78 -2.70 6.14
N LYS A 28 -3.51 -3.90 5.62
CA LYS A 28 -2.68 -4.92 6.26
C LYS A 28 -1.17 -4.62 6.18
N ARG A 29 -0.77 -3.53 5.53
CA ARG A 29 0.64 -3.16 5.29
C ARG A 29 1.46 -4.28 4.65
N ASN A 30 0.79 -5.10 3.82
CA ASN A 30 1.43 -6.23 3.18
C ASN A 30 2.27 -5.77 1.99
N ILE A 31 3.52 -6.23 1.92
CA ILE A 31 4.46 -5.87 0.84
C ILE A 31 3.93 -6.28 -0.55
N LEU A 32 3.03 -7.28 -0.61
CA LEU A 32 2.43 -7.75 -1.87
C LEU A 32 1.56 -6.72 -2.59
N LEU A 33 1.19 -5.62 -1.92
CA LEU A 33 0.50 -4.51 -2.58
C LEU A 33 1.31 -3.93 -3.77
N TRP A 34 2.64 -3.91 -3.65
CA TRP A 34 3.51 -3.35 -4.67
C TRP A 34 3.58 -4.20 -5.96
N PRO A 35 3.83 -5.54 -5.90
CA PRO A 35 3.73 -6.39 -7.08
C PRO A 35 2.35 -6.36 -7.73
N LEU A 36 1.28 -6.35 -6.92
CA LEU A 36 -0.08 -6.22 -7.43
C LEU A 36 -0.25 -4.89 -8.18
N GLY A 37 0.25 -3.78 -7.62
CA GLY A 37 0.25 -2.48 -8.27
C GLY A 37 1.04 -2.46 -9.59
N ILE A 38 2.21 -3.11 -9.64
CA ILE A 38 3.02 -3.25 -10.86
C ILE A 38 2.24 -4.00 -11.95
N ILE A 39 1.67 -5.16 -11.62
CA ILE A 39 0.91 -5.99 -12.57
C ILE A 39 -0.31 -5.23 -13.09
N THR A 40 -1.10 -4.65 -12.18
CA THR A 40 -2.31 -3.90 -12.52
C THR A 40 -1.99 -2.70 -13.43
N SER A 41 -0.97 -1.89 -13.07
CA SER A 41 -0.56 -0.75 -13.88
C SER A 41 -0.07 -1.17 -15.27
N ALA A 42 0.71 -2.27 -15.37
CA ALA A 42 1.17 -2.77 -16.66
C ALA A 42 0.01 -3.19 -17.57
N VAL A 43 -0.98 -3.90 -17.02
CA VAL A 43 -2.20 -4.29 -17.76
C VAL A 43 -2.96 -3.06 -18.25
N TYR A 44 -3.17 -2.05 -17.38
CA TYR A 44 -3.89 -0.84 -17.77
C TYR A 44 -3.12 0.04 -18.76
N ILE A 45 -1.79 0.10 -18.68
CA ILE A 45 -0.97 0.76 -19.71
C ILE A 45 -1.25 0.14 -21.09
N TYR A 46 -1.26 -1.19 -21.19
CA TYR A 46 -1.56 -1.89 -22.44
C TYR A 46 -2.99 -1.59 -22.93
N VAL A 47 -3.98 -1.67 -22.03
CA VAL A 47 -5.40 -1.40 -22.36
C VAL A 47 -5.58 0.04 -22.85
N PHE A 48 -5.05 1.04 -22.13
CA PHE A 48 -5.19 2.44 -22.52
C PHE A 48 -4.41 2.79 -23.78
N ALA A 49 -3.24 2.19 -24.02
CA ALA A 49 -2.51 2.35 -25.26
C ALA A 49 -3.32 1.87 -26.48
N ARG A 50 -4.01 0.73 -26.35
CA ARG A 50 -4.85 0.20 -27.44
C ARG A 50 -6.10 1.04 -27.72
N ASN A 51 -6.65 1.68 -26.69
CA ASN A 51 -7.86 2.49 -26.80
C ASN A 51 -7.58 3.99 -27.01
N GLY A 52 -6.31 4.40 -27.13
CA GLY A 52 -5.94 5.81 -27.39
C GLY A 52 -6.08 6.73 -26.18
N PHE A 53 -6.29 6.23 -24.96
CA PHE A 53 -6.43 7.01 -23.73
C PHE A 53 -5.06 7.38 -23.13
N TYR A 54 -4.30 8.21 -23.83
CA TYR A 54 -2.91 8.54 -23.47
C TYR A 54 -2.76 9.25 -22.12
N ALA A 55 -3.73 10.07 -21.70
CA ALA A 55 -3.71 10.73 -20.40
C ALA A 55 -3.80 9.71 -19.24
N ASN A 56 -4.75 8.77 -19.34
CA ASN A 56 -4.90 7.68 -18.37
C ASN A 56 -3.68 6.73 -18.38
N MET A 57 -3.12 6.47 -19.56
CA MET A 57 -1.87 5.71 -19.70
C MET A 57 -0.72 6.42 -18.95
N GLY A 58 -0.61 7.74 -19.04
CA GLY A 58 0.39 8.53 -18.31
C GLY A 58 0.27 8.38 -16.79
N LEU A 59 -0.96 8.36 -16.26
CA LEU A 59 -1.22 8.13 -14.84
C LEU A 59 -0.82 6.70 -14.41
N GLN A 60 -1.04 5.70 -15.26
CA GLN A 60 -0.61 4.33 -14.98
C GLN A 60 0.92 4.18 -14.99
N TRP A 61 1.63 4.93 -15.83
CA TRP A 61 3.10 5.01 -15.76
C TRP A 61 3.57 5.55 -14.41
N TYR A 62 2.91 6.58 -13.88
CA TYR A 62 3.21 7.05 -12.52
C TYR A 62 2.99 5.95 -11.48
N TYR A 63 1.84 5.23 -11.51
CA TYR A 63 1.56 4.16 -10.57
C TYR A 63 2.54 2.99 -10.68
N LEU A 64 3.00 2.66 -11.89
CA LEU A 64 4.03 1.65 -12.11
C LEU A 64 5.36 2.05 -11.44
N LEU A 65 5.83 3.26 -11.71
CA LEU A 65 7.10 3.76 -11.15
C LEU A 65 7.07 3.88 -9.62
N ILE A 66 5.98 4.41 -9.07
CA ILE A 66 5.83 4.54 -7.61
C ILE A 66 5.71 3.17 -6.93
N SER A 67 5.11 2.17 -7.60
CA SER A 67 5.03 0.79 -7.10
C SER A 67 6.42 0.13 -7.05
N ILE A 68 7.24 0.30 -8.07
CA ILE A 68 8.64 -0.17 -8.09
C ILE A 68 9.45 0.52 -6.96
N TYR A 69 9.31 1.84 -6.82
CA TYR A 69 9.96 2.59 -5.75
C TYR A 69 9.52 2.13 -4.36
N GLY A 70 8.21 1.96 -4.15
CA GLY A 70 7.61 1.50 -2.90
C GLY A 70 8.07 0.09 -2.54
N TRP A 71 8.09 -0.83 -3.50
CA TRP A 71 8.65 -2.17 -3.35
C TRP A 71 10.07 -2.13 -2.81
N HIS A 72 10.96 -1.39 -3.49
CA HIS A 72 12.37 -1.27 -3.11
C HIS A 72 12.54 -0.72 -1.69
N LYS A 73 11.78 0.31 -1.37
CA LYS A 73 11.85 0.98 -0.07
C LYS A 73 11.35 0.09 1.07
N TRP A 74 10.22 -0.59 0.87
CA TRP A 74 9.65 -1.48 1.87
C TRP A 74 10.48 -2.74 2.05
N HIS A 75 11.01 -3.30 0.97
CA HIS A 75 11.91 -4.46 1.02
C HIS A 75 13.20 -4.16 1.79
N ARG A 76 13.81 -3.00 1.57
CA ARG A 76 14.99 -2.58 2.33
C ARG A 76 14.70 -2.40 3.82
N ALA A 77 13.56 -1.85 4.18
CA ALA A 77 13.13 -1.71 5.57
C ALA A 77 12.92 -3.07 6.23
N TRP A 78 12.25 -3.98 5.55
CA TRP A 78 12.02 -5.35 5.99
C TRP A 78 13.33 -6.12 6.20
N SER A 79 14.27 -6.06 5.25
CA SER A 79 15.58 -6.72 5.36
C SER A 79 16.41 -6.23 6.54
N LYS A 80 16.37 -4.93 6.85
CA LYS A 80 17.06 -4.35 8.00
C LYS A 80 16.48 -4.84 9.32
N GLU A 81 15.15 -4.90 9.44
CA GLU A 81 14.47 -5.33 10.65
C GLU A 81 14.72 -6.82 10.93
N HIS A 82 14.65 -7.68 9.91
CA HIS A 82 14.93 -9.10 10.04
C HIS A 82 16.41 -9.39 10.31
N GLY A 83 17.31 -8.66 9.68
CA GLY A 83 18.75 -8.77 9.95
C GLY A 83 19.11 -8.35 11.37
N ALA A 84 18.47 -7.35 11.95
CA ALA A 84 18.66 -6.95 13.33
C ALA A 84 18.12 -8.00 14.32
N ARG A 85 16.92 -8.55 14.08
CA ARG A 85 16.34 -9.64 14.89
C ARG A 85 17.20 -10.89 14.89
N SER A 86 17.70 -11.31 13.72
CA SER A 86 18.57 -12.49 13.63
C SER A 86 19.86 -12.32 14.43
N LYS A 87 20.46 -11.12 14.42
CA LYS A 87 21.65 -10.80 15.22
C LYS A 87 21.35 -10.83 16.72
N GLU A 88 20.21 -10.28 17.15
CA GLU A 88 19.79 -10.28 18.55
C GLU A 88 19.50 -11.71 19.07
N GLN A 89 18.82 -12.53 18.25
CA GLN A 89 18.58 -13.93 18.58
C GLN A 89 19.87 -14.73 18.64
N GLY A 90 20.83 -14.50 17.72
CA GLY A 90 22.15 -15.11 17.76
C GLY A 90 22.94 -14.73 19.03
N ALA A 91 22.90 -13.45 19.43
CA ALA A 91 23.56 -12.99 20.66
C ALA A 91 22.95 -13.63 21.91
N LYS A 92 21.62 -13.68 22.02
CA LYS A 92 20.92 -14.34 23.14
C LYS A 92 21.19 -15.86 23.20
N GLY A 93 21.30 -16.52 22.04
CA GLY A 93 21.68 -17.93 21.96
C GLY A 93 23.08 -18.18 22.50
N ILE A 94 24.05 -17.34 22.17
CA ILE A 94 25.43 -17.42 22.69
C ILE A 94 25.48 -17.15 24.20
N GLU A 95 24.76 -16.14 24.71
CA GLU A 95 24.67 -15.87 26.14
C GLU A 95 24.08 -17.05 26.93
N GLN A 96 23.04 -17.69 26.37
CA GLN A 96 22.41 -18.83 26.99
C GLN A 96 23.34 -20.06 26.98
N GLU A 97 24.10 -20.28 25.93
CA GLU A 97 25.07 -21.37 25.83
C GLU A 97 26.24 -21.16 26.82
N VAL A 98 26.72 -19.93 26.93
CA VAL A 98 27.77 -19.56 27.92
C VAL A 98 27.26 -19.72 29.35
N ALA A 99 26.01 -19.29 29.64
CA ALA A 99 25.41 -19.47 30.96
C ALA A 99 25.21 -20.92 31.31
N CYS A 100 24.78 -21.79 30.39
CA CYS A 100 24.69 -23.23 30.58
C CYS A 100 26.07 -23.87 30.79
N SER A 101 27.09 -23.43 30.05
CA SER A 101 28.46 -23.94 30.23
C SER A 101 29.07 -23.49 31.55
N ALA A 102 28.78 -22.32 32.06
CA ALA A 102 29.23 -21.81 33.35
C ALA A 102 28.54 -22.51 34.55
N SER A 103 27.29 -22.93 34.39
CA SER A 103 26.55 -23.69 35.44
C SER A 103 26.89 -25.18 35.47
N GLY A 104 27.53 -25.70 34.43
CA GLY A 104 27.90 -27.14 34.32
C GLY A 104 29.19 -27.55 35.03
N ILE A 105 29.84 -26.70 35.84
CA ILE A 105 31.07 -27.03 36.61
C ILE A 105 30.71 -27.48 38.05
N GLY A 106 29.61 -28.09 38.28
CA GLY A 106 29.26 -28.63 39.57
C GLY A 106 28.05 -29.52 39.54
N GLU A 107 28.23 -30.76 39.09
CA GLU A 107 27.57 -31.98 39.61
C GLU A 107 27.66 -33.11 38.58
N GLN A 108 28.51 -34.06 38.87
CA GLN A 108 28.44 -35.42 38.31
C GLN A 108 27.25 -36.12 39.00
N GLY A 109 26.26 -36.52 38.24
CA GLY A 109 25.18 -37.33 38.77
C GLY A 109 24.09 -37.63 37.75
N THR A 110 24.27 -38.75 37.02
CA THR A 110 23.25 -39.69 36.49
C THR A 110 22.00 -39.17 35.80
N SER A 111 21.97 -39.47 34.47
CA SER A 111 20.83 -40.13 33.81
C SER A 111 19.51 -39.40 33.65
N SER A 112 19.29 -39.12 32.45
CA SER A 112 18.12 -39.42 31.58
C SER A 112 17.94 -38.29 30.55
N THR A 113 18.36 -38.62 29.35
CA THR A 113 17.98 -37.95 28.11
C THR A 113 16.45 -37.88 27.97
N SER A 114 15.84 -36.84 28.45
CA SER A 114 14.61 -36.38 27.83
C SER A 114 14.99 -35.31 26.82
N PHE A 115 15.19 -35.75 25.62
CA PHE A 115 15.27 -34.95 24.44
C PHE A 115 13.89 -34.27 24.26
N ASN A 116 13.74 -33.12 24.92
CA ASN A 116 12.55 -32.33 24.78
C ASN A 116 12.56 -31.77 23.35
N SER A 117 11.79 -32.44 22.49
CA SER A 117 11.52 -32.08 21.08
C SER A 117 10.68 -30.82 20.94
N ASP A 118 10.87 -29.83 21.82
CA ASP A 118 10.23 -28.51 21.72
C ASP A 118 11.06 -27.51 20.93
N HIS A 119 12.11 -27.97 20.22
CA HIS A 119 12.56 -27.33 19.00
C HIS A 119 11.56 -27.55 17.84
N ALA A 120 10.27 -27.62 18.20
CA ALA A 120 9.19 -27.57 17.25
C ALA A 120 9.28 -26.23 16.53
N ALA A 121 9.97 -26.29 15.41
CA ALA A 121 9.63 -25.56 14.21
C ALA A 121 9.23 -24.10 14.49
N ASN A 122 10.21 -23.25 14.80
CA ASN A 122 10.15 -21.90 14.32
C ASN A 122 10.26 -21.98 12.78
N LYS A 123 9.13 -22.34 12.14
CA LYS A 123 9.00 -22.27 10.69
C LYS A 123 9.44 -20.87 10.29
N PRO A 124 10.46 -20.68 9.44
CA PRO A 124 10.71 -19.42 8.79
C PRO A 124 9.61 -19.28 7.74
N GLY A 125 8.42 -19.04 8.17
CA GLY A 125 7.30 -19.05 7.29
C GLY A 125 6.29 -18.02 7.71
N THR A 126 6.06 -17.09 6.83
CA THR A 126 4.88 -16.23 6.73
C THR A 126 4.96 -14.84 7.36
N ASP A 127 6.02 -14.48 8.05
CA ASP A 127 6.17 -13.13 8.63
C ASP A 127 6.56 -12.04 7.57
N TRP A 128 6.84 -12.46 6.33
CA TRP A 128 7.06 -11.53 5.22
C TRP A 128 5.76 -10.79 4.78
N LYS A 129 4.61 -11.18 5.34
CA LYS A 129 3.32 -10.57 5.05
C LYS A 129 3.10 -9.25 5.79
N GLU A 130 3.73 -9.03 6.94
CA GLU A 130 3.61 -7.78 7.68
C GLU A 130 4.82 -6.89 7.40
N GLY A 131 4.67 -5.96 6.46
CA GLY A 131 5.66 -4.91 6.24
C GLY A 131 5.85 -4.10 7.52
N GLY A 132 7.07 -4.10 8.06
CA GLY A 132 7.49 -3.54 9.36
C GLY A 132 6.65 -2.40 9.94
N SER A 133 6.50 -2.42 11.24
CA SER A 133 5.56 -1.64 12.05
C SER A 133 5.83 -0.11 12.13
N ASP A 134 6.55 0.47 11.18
CA ASP A 134 7.04 1.85 11.25
C ASP A 134 6.08 2.86 10.59
N ILE A 135 4.83 2.92 11.10
CA ILE A 135 3.88 3.97 10.72
C ILE A 135 4.36 5.28 11.34
N ARG A 136 4.34 6.35 10.53
CA ARG A 136 4.75 7.71 10.95
C ARG A 136 3.59 8.67 10.85
N ARG A 137 3.62 9.72 11.68
CA ARG A 137 2.80 10.91 11.47
C ARG A 137 3.51 11.90 10.57
N ILE A 138 2.72 12.67 9.85
CA ILE A 138 3.25 13.74 9.00
C ILE A 138 3.80 14.87 9.88
N ASN A 139 4.95 15.42 9.51
CA ASN A 139 5.42 16.67 10.09
C ASN A 139 4.87 17.88 9.30
N LEU A 140 4.85 19.06 9.90
CA LEU A 140 4.28 20.25 9.30
C LEU A 140 4.91 20.62 7.94
N ILE A 141 6.23 20.50 7.84
CA ILE A 141 6.95 20.81 6.58
C ILE A 141 6.52 19.85 5.47
N THR A 142 6.42 18.55 5.77
CA THR A 142 5.97 17.56 4.80
C THR A 142 4.50 17.76 4.43
N ALA A 143 3.64 18.18 5.38
CA ALA A 143 2.23 18.47 5.12
C ALA A 143 2.08 19.66 4.17
N ILE A 144 2.78 20.76 4.44
CA ILE A 144 2.78 21.94 3.56
C ILE A 144 3.34 21.58 2.18
N GLY A 145 4.48 20.88 2.12
CA GLY A 145 5.07 20.43 0.87
C GLY A 145 4.13 19.54 0.05
N SER A 146 3.42 18.62 0.71
CA SER A 146 2.42 17.74 0.06
C SER A 146 1.23 18.54 -0.47
N ALA A 147 0.74 19.53 0.29
CA ALA A 147 -0.36 20.39 -0.14
C ALA A 147 0.03 21.26 -1.34
N VAL A 148 1.20 21.88 -1.31
CA VAL A 148 1.74 22.66 -2.45
C VAL A 148 1.91 21.77 -3.68
N THR A 149 2.47 20.58 -3.51
CA THR A 149 2.64 19.62 -4.62
C THR A 149 1.30 19.20 -5.19
N ALA A 150 0.29 18.92 -4.34
CA ALA A 150 -1.06 18.59 -4.80
C ALA A 150 -1.68 19.73 -5.62
N LEU A 151 -1.55 20.99 -5.17
CA LEU A 151 -2.05 22.16 -5.89
C LEU A 151 -1.36 22.35 -7.24
N LEU A 152 -0.05 22.17 -7.33
CA LEU A 152 0.70 22.28 -8.58
C LEU A 152 0.29 21.18 -9.57
N ILE A 153 0.20 19.93 -9.11
CA ILE A 153 -0.25 18.81 -9.95
C ILE A 153 -1.70 19.02 -10.39
N TRP A 154 -2.58 19.47 -9.50
CA TRP A 154 -3.97 19.75 -9.81
C TRP A 154 -4.09 20.84 -10.89
N SER A 155 -3.39 21.96 -10.72
CA SER A 155 -3.40 23.05 -11.71
C SER A 155 -2.91 22.59 -13.09
N LEU A 156 -1.84 21.78 -13.10
CA LEU A 156 -1.30 21.21 -14.33
C LEU A 156 -2.29 20.24 -14.99
N LEU A 157 -2.85 19.30 -14.20
CA LEU A 157 -3.81 18.32 -14.72
C LEU A 157 -5.10 18.97 -15.18
N TRP A 158 -5.62 19.95 -14.44
CA TRP A 158 -6.78 20.72 -14.87
C TRP A 158 -6.52 21.39 -16.23
N TYR A 159 -5.38 22.08 -16.39
CA TYR A 159 -5.02 22.73 -17.65
C TYR A 159 -4.90 21.73 -18.81
N VAL A 160 -4.28 20.57 -18.58
CA VAL A 160 -4.13 19.52 -19.59
C VAL A 160 -5.48 18.89 -19.93
N LEU A 161 -6.31 18.56 -18.94
CA LEU A 161 -7.61 17.95 -19.15
C LEU A 161 -8.59 18.89 -19.86
N ASP A 162 -8.58 20.18 -19.52
CA ASP A 162 -9.45 21.19 -20.13
C ASP A 162 -9.07 21.47 -21.60
N ARG A 163 -7.78 21.38 -21.95
CA ARG A 163 -7.31 21.74 -23.29
C ARG A 163 -7.17 20.56 -24.24
N TRP A 164 -6.93 19.37 -23.75
CA TRP A 164 -6.52 18.24 -24.57
C TRP A 164 -7.39 16.99 -24.38
N THR A 165 -8.44 17.06 -23.56
CA THR A 165 -9.35 15.93 -23.36
C THR A 165 -10.80 16.37 -23.36
N ASP A 166 -11.71 15.44 -23.71
CA ASP A 166 -13.16 15.65 -23.67
C ASP A 166 -13.78 15.27 -22.31
N SER A 167 -13.02 15.46 -21.21
CA SER A 167 -13.54 15.16 -19.87
C SER A 167 -14.74 16.09 -19.56
N PRO A 168 -15.88 15.56 -19.10
CA PRO A 168 -17.04 16.36 -18.72
C PRO A 168 -16.79 17.20 -17.45
N VAL A 169 -15.80 16.85 -16.63
CA VAL A 169 -15.51 17.48 -15.34
C VAL A 169 -14.01 17.62 -15.06
N PRO A 170 -13.25 18.29 -15.95
CA PRO A 170 -11.79 18.29 -15.93
C PRO A 170 -11.19 18.83 -14.62
N LEU A 171 -11.87 19.79 -13.99
CA LEU A 171 -11.45 20.37 -12.71
C LEU A 171 -11.42 19.30 -11.59
N TRP A 172 -12.48 18.50 -11.49
CA TRP A 172 -12.64 17.50 -10.47
C TRP A 172 -11.80 16.25 -10.72
N ASP A 173 -11.72 15.82 -11.98
CA ASP A 173 -10.85 14.71 -12.39
C ASP A 173 -9.38 15.02 -12.06
N GLY A 174 -8.93 16.24 -12.38
CA GLY A 174 -7.60 16.71 -12.02
C GLY A 174 -7.36 16.75 -10.51
N LEU A 175 -8.36 17.16 -9.73
CA LEU A 175 -8.28 17.20 -8.27
C LEU A 175 -8.16 15.79 -7.68
N ILE A 176 -9.04 14.87 -8.07
CA ILE A 176 -9.02 13.48 -7.61
C ILE A 176 -7.68 12.82 -7.96
N ALA A 177 -7.20 13.01 -9.18
CA ALA A 177 -5.91 12.47 -9.63
C ALA A 177 -4.73 13.05 -8.83
N SER A 178 -4.70 14.36 -8.56
CA SER A 178 -3.63 15.00 -7.80
C SER A 178 -3.58 14.51 -6.36
N LEU A 179 -4.74 14.38 -5.70
CA LEU A 179 -4.83 13.83 -4.35
C LEU A 179 -4.38 12.37 -4.31
N SER A 180 -4.75 11.57 -5.32
CA SER A 180 -4.33 10.16 -5.44
C SER A 180 -2.81 10.03 -5.60
N VAL A 181 -2.18 10.89 -6.40
CA VAL A 181 -0.71 10.94 -6.56
C VAL A 181 -0.03 11.22 -5.22
N VAL A 182 -0.49 12.22 -4.49
CA VAL A 182 0.09 12.58 -3.19
C VAL A 182 -0.15 11.50 -2.14
N ALA A 183 -1.37 10.94 -2.07
CA ALA A 183 -1.69 9.86 -1.13
C ALA A 183 -0.82 8.62 -1.36
N THR A 184 -0.63 8.21 -2.62
CA THR A 184 0.23 7.06 -2.96
C THR A 184 1.70 7.33 -2.61
N TRP A 185 2.18 8.57 -2.80
CA TRP A 185 3.52 8.94 -2.34
C TRP A 185 3.64 8.86 -0.80
N MET A 186 2.64 9.33 -0.06
CA MET A 186 2.59 9.23 1.40
C MET A 186 2.56 7.76 1.86
N LEU A 187 1.87 6.87 1.14
CA LEU A 187 1.87 5.42 1.36
C LEU A 187 3.28 4.83 1.31
N THR A 188 4.10 5.20 0.32
CA THR A 188 5.49 4.70 0.25
C THR A 188 6.32 5.04 1.49
N ARG A 189 5.92 6.08 2.22
CA ARG A 189 6.55 6.55 3.46
C ARG A 189 5.85 6.06 4.72
N LYS A 190 4.79 5.25 4.58
CA LYS A 190 3.93 4.75 5.67
C LYS A 190 3.38 5.88 6.56
N ILE A 191 2.98 6.99 5.95
CA ILE A 191 2.40 8.14 6.64
C ILE A 191 0.92 7.89 6.88
N LEU A 192 0.46 8.00 8.15
CA LEU A 192 -0.94 7.74 8.53
C LEU A 192 -1.93 8.63 7.78
N GLU A 193 -1.58 9.90 7.60
CA GLU A 193 -2.44 10.94 7.06
C GLU A 193 -2.85 10.70 5.59
N GLN A 194 -2.19 9.79 4.89
CA GLN A 194 -2.63 9.35 3.55
C GLN A 194 -4.10 8.90 3.52
N TRP A 195 -4.56 8.24 4.59
CA TRP A 195 -5.93 7.74 4.69
C TRP A 195 -6.95 8.87 4.68
N TYR A 196 -6.64 10.01 5.32
CA TYR A 196 -7.51 11.19 5.27
C TYR A 196 -7.57 11.78 3.87
N VAL A 197 -6.43 11.79 3.15
CA VAL A 197 -6.39 12.22 1.74
C VAL A 197 -7.25 11.30 0.88
N TRP A 198 -7.18 9.97 1.09
CA TRP A 198 -8.02 9.00 0.39
C TRP A 198 -9.52 9.17 0.71
N ILE A 199 -9.89 9.44 1.97
CA ILE A 199 -11.29 9.71 2.35
C ILE A 199 -11.81 10.91 1.58
N VAL A 200 -11.05 12.02 1.53
CA VAL A 200 -11.44 13.23 0.80
C VAL A 200 -11.56 12.95 -0.71
N ALA A 201 -10.53 12.34 -1.30
CA ALA A 201 -10.51 12.06 -2.74
C ALA A 201 -11.67 11.15 -3.17
N ASN A 202 -11.92 10.06 -2.43
CA ASN A 202 -13.01 9.13 -2.73
C ASN A 202 -14.39 9.77 -2.52
N THR A 203 -14.57 10.61 -1.50
CA THR A 203 -15.83 11.32 -1.27
C THR A 203 -16.13 12.29 -2.42
N ILE A 204 -15.14 13.05 -2.88
CA ILE A 204 -15.27 13.91 -4.06
C ILE A 204 -15.62 13.08 -5.29
N ALA A 205 -14.94 11.95 -5.51
CA ALA A 205 -15.19 11.04 -6.62
C ALA A 205 -16.64 10.51 -6.62
N VAL A 206 -17.17 10.11 -5.46
CA VAL A 206 -18.57 9.68 -5.34
C VAL A 206 -19.54 10.78 -5.83
N ILE A 207 -19.34 12.02 -5.34
CA ILE A 207 -20.22 13.14 -5.71
C ILE A 207 -20.15 13.40 -7.21
N VAL A 208 -18.93 13.44 -7.76
CA VAL A 208 -18.69 13.70 -9.18
C VAL A 208 -19.30 12.60 -10.05
N TYR A 209 -19.05 11.33 -9.78
CA TYR A 209 -19.56 10.23 -10.60
C TYR A 209 -21.08 10.07 -10.50
N LEU A 210 -21.70 10.38 -9.35
CA LEU A 210 -23.16 10.48 -9.23
C LEU A 210 -23.73 11.60 -10.11
N SER A 211 -23.07 12.76 -10.15
CA SER A 211 -23.54 13.91 -10.96
C SER A 211 -23.45 13.66 -12.46
N VAL A 212 -22.54 12.80 -12.90
CA VAL A 212 -22.37 12.42 -14.32
C VAL A 212 -23.15 11.15 -14.69
N GLY A 213 -23.86 10.54 -13.73
CA GLY A 213 -24.70 9.34 -13.96
C GLY A 213 -23.91 8.02 -14.01
N LEU A 214 -22.64 8.00 -13.58
CA LEU A 214 -21.78 6.81 -13.54
C LEU A 214 -21.98 6.04 -12.23
N TYR A 215 -23.18 5.48 -12.03
CA TYR A 215 -23.57 4.83 -10.79
C TYR A 215 -22.68 3.63 -10.37
N PRO A 216 -22.28 2.69 -11.26
CA PRO A 216 -21.41 1.59 -10.86
C PRO A 216 -20.07 2.08 -10.32
N THR A 217 -19.45 3.07 -10.97
CA THR A 217 -18.20 3.69 -10.54
C THR A 217 -18.37 4.41 -9.20
N ALA A 218 -19.47 5.16 -9.01
CA ALA A 218 -19.78 5.81 -7.74
C ALA A 218 -19.89 4.80 -6.58
N VAL A 219 -20.53 3.65 -6.78
CA VAL A 219 -20.62 2.58 -5.78
C VAL A 219 -19.21 2.06 -5.42
N LEU A 220 -18.32 1.86 -6.41
CA LEU A 220 -16.95 1.43 -6.15
C LEU A 220 -16.19 2.44 -5.28
N PHE A 221 -16.34 3.74 -5.54
CA PHE A 221 -15.71 4.79 -4.74
C PHE A 221 -16.30 4.92 -3.34
N VAL A 222 -17.59 4.58 -3.13
CA VAL A 222 -18.17 4.44 -1.78
C VAL A 222 -17.45 3.31 -1.02
N VAL A 223 -17.24 2.16 -1.66
CA VAL A 223 -16.47 1.07 -1.05
C VAL A 223 -15.06 1.52 -0.68
N TYR A 224 -14.36 2.23 -1.58
CA TYR A 224 -13.03 2.75 -1.29
C TYR A 224 -13.03 3.78 -0.15
N ALA A 225 -14.02 4.65 -0.06
CA ALA A 225 -14.15 5.60 1.05
C ALA A 225 -14.31 4.89 2.40
N VAL A 226 -15.18 3.86 2.46
CA VAL A 226 -15.35 3.02 3.67
C VAL A 226 -14.04 2.32 4.03
N MET A 227 -13.36 1.72 3.06
CA MET A 227 -12.08 1.05 3.28
C MET A 227 -10.99 2.02 3.75
N ALA A 228 -10.99 3.27 3.26
CA ALA A 228 -10.06 4.30 3.72
C ALA A 228 -10.30 4.66 5.19
N VAL A 229 -11.55 4.73 5.64
CA VAL A 229 -11.90 4.92 7.06
C VAL A 229 -11.39 3.74 7.90
N LEU A 230 -11.62 2.51 7.46
CA LEU A 230 -11.12 1.31 8.14
C LEU A 230 -9.59 1.27 8.21
N GLY A 231 -8.93 1.68 7.13
CA GLY A 231 -7.47 1.82 7.08
C GLY A 231 -6.94 2.85 8.08
N ALA A 232 -7.55 4.03 8.14
CA ALA A 232 -7.21 5.07 9.11
C ALA A 232 -7.35 4.58 10.56
N MET A 233 -8.46 3.90 10.86
CA MET A 233 -8.71 3.33 12.19
C MET A 233 -7.68 2.25 12.55
N THR A 234 -7.36 1.37 11.64
CA THR A 234 -6.41 0.28 11.86
C THR A 234 -4.99 0.81 12.09
N TRP A 235 -4.54 1.73 11.27
CA TRP A 235 -3.21 2.33 11.41
C TRP A 235 -3.11 3.21 12.66
N SER A 236 -4.16 3.95 13.02
CA SER A 236 -4.21 4.74 14.25
C SER A 236 -4.12 3.87 15.51
N LYS A 237 -4.80 2.72 15.54
CA LYS A 237 -4.70 1.76 16.65
C LYS A 237 -3.27 1.23 16.80
N THR A 238 -2.62 0.88 15.69
CA THR A 238 -1.23 0.40 15.69
C THR A 238 -0.25 1.47 16.25
N LEU A 239 -0.46 2.74 15.93
CA LEU A 239 0.35 3.83 16.47
C LEU A 239 0.18 4.00 17.98
N ARG A 240 -1.08 3.90 18.48
CA ARG A 240 -1.37 4.04 19.93
C ARG A 240 -0.79 2.90 20.78
N GLN A 241 -0.67 1.70 20.21
CA GLN A 241 -0.09 0.54 20.92
C GLN A 241 1.43 0.65 21.08
N LYS A 242 2.08 1.56 20.36
CA LYS A 242 3.54 1.78 20.39
C LYS A 242 3.96 3.00 21.23
N SER A 243 3.04 3.89 21.55
CA SER A 243 3.26 5.07 22.41
C SER A 243 3.03 4.72 23.86
#